data_136c8a18cc6df3acd22c6789c3bcea0d
#
_entry.id   136c8a18cc6df3acd22c6789c3bcea0d
#
_cell.length_a   1.000
_cell.length_b   1.000
_cell.length_c   1.000
_cell.angle_alpha   90.00
_cell.angle_beta   90.00
_cell.angle_gamma   90.00
#
_symmetry.space_group_name_H-M   'P 1'
#
loop_
_entity.id
_entity.type
_entity.pdbx_description
1 polymer ?
#
loop_
_entity_poly.entity_id
_entity_poly.type
_entity_poly.pdbx_seq_one_letter_code
_entity_poly.pdbx_strand_id
1 'polypeptide(L)'
;MKNKKSKNQQFAVIGLGRFGSTVAKTLFEKGEEVLAVDIKEEVITEAHEYTTHAVVADVTDERTLRALGIENFDVVIIGIASDLEASVLCALTCKEIGVKKVIAKAENLKHKMVLERVGADEVVIPEMEMGEKMGARLANPL
;
A
#
# COMPACT_ATOMS: atom_id res chain seq x y z
N MET A 1 25.01 14.33 -2.62
CA MET A 1 24.65 14.04 -2.74
C MET A 1 24.05 13.53 -2.73
N LYS A 2 24.01 13.36 -3.09
CA LYS A 2 23.35 12.87 -3.18
C LYS A 2 23.00 12.02 -3.24
N ASN A 3 23.04 11.65 -3.19
CA ASN A 3 22.69 10.80 -3.29
C ASN A 3 22.35 10.15 -3.63
N LYS A 4 22.34 10.03 -3.33
CA LYS A 4 22.02 9.55 -3.80
C LYS A 4 21.51 8.45 -4.34
N LYS A 5 20.52 8.51 -4.20
CA LYS A 5 20.07 7.35 -4.94
C LYS A 5 20.29 7.53 -6.43
N SER A 6 20.70 6.46 -7.11
CA SER A 6 21.02 6.53 -8.53
C SER A 6 19.75 6.56 -9.39
N LYS A 7 18.62 6.10 -8.86
CA LYS A 7 17.33 6.13 -9.57
C LYS A 7 16.19 6.11 -8.58
N ASN A 8 15.04 6.56 -9.01
CA ASN A 8 13.86 6.52 -8.18
C ASN A 8 13.35 5.09 -8.06
N GLN A 9 12.81 4.75 -6.92
CA GLN A 9 12.12 3.50 -6.73
C GLN A 9 10.70 3.59 -7.29
N GLN A 10 10.14 2.45 -7.63
CA GLN A 10 8.78 2.38 -8.14
C GLN A 10 7.88 1.72 -7.11
N PHE A 11 6.81 2.41 -6.78
CA PHE A 11 5.85 1.98 -5.77
C PHE A 11 4.48 1.82 -6.40
N ALA A 12 3.77 0.77 -6.00
CA ALA A 12 2.37 0.63 -6.36
C ALA A 12 1.57 0.68 -5.07
N VAL A 13 0.56 1.54 -5.03
CA VAL A 13 -0.33 1.65 -3.88
C VAL A 13 -1.71 1.18 -4.32
N ILE A 14 -2.17 0.11 -3.73
CA ILE A 14 -3.43 -0.54 -4.06
C ILE A 14 -4.43 -0.28 -2.94
N GLY A 15 -5.46 0.46 -3.24
CA GLY A 15 -6.41 0.91 -2.24
C GLY A 15 -6.05 2.30 -1.73
N LEU A 16 -6.88 3.28 -2.07
CA LEU A 16 -6.60 4.68 -1.82
C LEU A 16 -7.55 5.31 -0.79
N GLY A 17 -7.81 4.57 0.28
CA GLY A 17 -8.47 5.15 1.44
C GLY A 17 -7.53 6.13 2.12
N ARG A 18 -7.84 6.50 3.35
CA ARG A 18 -7.02 7.50 4.05
C ARG A 18 -5.56 7.12 4.16
N PHE A 19 -5.29 5.86 4.48
CA PHE A 19 -3.91 5.40 4.62
C PHE A 19 -3.21 5.37 3.25
N GLY A 20 -3.80 4.66 2.30
CA GLY A 20 -3.17 4.47 0.98
C GLY A 20 -2.95 5.76 0.23
N SER A 21 -3.95 6.65 0.25
CA SER A 21 -3.80 7.93 -0.45
C SER A 21 -2.70 8.79 0.18
N THR A 22 -2.59 8.76 1.50
CA THR A 22 -1.54 9.53 2.18
C THR A 22 -0.16 8.96 1.85
N VAL A 23 -0.03 7.63 1.84
CA VAL A 23 1.24 7.01 1.46
C VAL A 23 1.62 7.38 0.03
N ALA A 24 0.66 7.27 -0.90
CA ALA A 24 0.91 7.56 -2.31
C ALA A 24 1.34 9.01 -2.50
N LYS A 25 0.60 9.93 -1.90
CA LYS A 25 0.89 11.36 -2.02
C LYS A 25 2.25 11.70 -1.45
N THR A 26 2.57 11.16 -0.28
CA THR A 26 3.85 11.42 0.36
C THR A 26 5.02 10.92 -0.47
N LEU A 27 4.90 9.70 -1.02
CA LEU A 27 5.92 9.15 -1.88
C LEU A 27 6.11 10.01 -3.12
N PHE A 28 5.02 10.44 -3.73
CA PHE A 28 5.08 11.28 -4.92
C PHE A 28 5.75 12.61 -4.62
N GLU A 29 5.42 13.23 -3.48
CA GLU A 29 6.00 14.49 -3.07
C GLU A 29 7.49 14.37 -2.80
N LYS A 30 7.96 13.18 -2.47
CA LYS A 30 9.37 12.90 -2.23
C LYS A 30 10.13 12.51 -3.50
N GLY A 31 9.46 12.55 -4.65
CA GLY A 31 10.10 12.31 -5.93
C GLY A 31 10.09 10.87 -6.40
N GLU A 32 9.34 9.99 -5.73
CA GLU A 32 9.25 8.60 -6.16
C GLU A 32 8.18 8.41 -7.22
N GLU A 33 8.30 7.35 -8.01
CA GLU A 33 7.29 7.00 -9.00
C GLU A 33 6.21 6.15 -8.33
N VAL A 34 4.96 6.55 -8.50
CA VAL A 34 3.83 5.92 -7.82
C VAL A 34 2.74 5.55 -8.80
N LEU A 35 2.37 4.27 -8.81
CA LEU A 35 1.16 3.79 -9.48
C LEU A 35 0.10 3.65 -8.40
N ALA A 36 -1.03 4.33 -8.58
CA ALA A 36 -2.16 4.22 -7.66
C ALA A 36 -3.26 3.39 -8.31
N VAL A 37 -3.80 2.42 -7.58
CA VAL A 37 -4.85 1.54 -8.10
C VAL A 37 -6.00 1.48 -7.11
N ASP A 38 -7.21 1.65 -7.61
CA ASP A 38 -8.41 1.52 -6.79
C ASP A 38 -9.56 1.08 -7.69
N ILE A 39 -10.56 0.45 -7.13
CA ILE A 39 -11.71 0.02 -7.89
C ILE A 39 -12.69 1.17 -8.13
N LYS A 40 -12.59 2.24 -7.35
CA LYS A 40 -13.50 3.37 -7.42
C LYS A 40 -12.97 4.46 -8.35
N GLU A 41 -13.76 4.77 -9.39
CA GLU A 41 -13.36 5.74 -10.37
C GLU A 41 -13.16 7.14 -9.79
N GLU A 42 -14.02 7.56 -8.87
CA GLU A 42 -13.92 8.91 -8.29
C GLU A 42 -12.64 9.09 -7.50
N VAL A 43 -12.18 8.03 -6.85
CA VAL A 43 -10.93 8.06 -6.11
C VAL A 43 -9.74 8.20 -7.06
N ILE A 44 -9.79 7.51 -8.18
CA ILE A 44 -8.73 7.55 -9.19
C ILE A 44 -8.68 8.91 -9.89
N THR A 45 -9.85 9.51 -10.15
CA THR A 45 -9.88 10.84 -10.74
C THR A 45 -9.08 11.83 -9.90
N GLU A 46 -9.26 11.76 -8.59
CA GLU A 46 -8.53 12.63 -7.67
C GLU A 46 -7.04 12.28 -7.62
N ALA A 47 -6.73 10.98 -7.67
CA ALA A 47 -5.35 10.50 -7.55
C ALA A 47 -4.46 10.94 -8.72
N HIS A 48 -5.03 11.26 -9.86
CA HIS A 48 -4.25 11.75 -11.00
C HIS A 48 -3.45 12.99 -10.65
N GLU A 49 -3.88 13.76 -9.65
CA GLU A 49 -3.23 15.01 -9.28
C GLU A 49 -2.01 14.80 -8.39
N TYR A 50 -1.88 13.60 -7.79
CA TYR A 50 -0.81 13.38 -6.83
C TYR A 50 -0.09 12.04 -7.02
N THR A 51 -0.14 11.48 -8.22
CA THR A 51 0.58 10.23 -8.51
C THR A 51 1.12 10.27 -9.94
N THR A 52 2.08 9.39 -10.20
CA THR A 52 2.65 9.27 -11.54
C THR A 52 1.63 8.67 -12.49
N HIS A 53 0.96 7.61 -12.06
CA HIS A 53 -0.11 6.95 -12.82
C HIS A 53 -1.21 6.52 -11.86
N ALA A 54 -2.45 6.57 -12.33
CA ALA A 54 -3.59 6.13 -11.52
C ALA A 54 -4.53 5.33 -12.41
N VAL A 55 -4.98 4.18 -11.93
CA VAL A 55 -5.74 3.22 -12.73
C VAL A 55 -6.91 2.64 -11.93
N VAL A 56 -8.09 2.59 -12.57
CA VAL A 56 -9.24 1.88 -12.00
C VAL A 56 -9.08 0.41 -12.36
N ALA A 57 -9.04 -0.46 -11.35
CA ALA A 57 -8.87 -1.89 -11.61
C ALA A 57 -9.34 -2.72 -10.44
N ASP A 58 -9.76 -3.94 -10.75
CA ASP A 58 -10.10 -4.95 -9.73
C ASP A 58 -8.85 -5.76 -9.42
N VAL A 59 -8.30 -5.52 -8.24
CA VAL A 59 -7.02 -6.12 -7.85
C VAL A 59 -7.14 -7.51 -7.24
N THR A 60 -8.35 -8.05 -7.20
CA THR A 60 -8.54 -9.45 -6.78
C THR A 60 -8.29 -10.43 -7.94
N ASP A 61 -8.14 -9.91 -9.14
CA ASP A 61 -7.90 -10.73 -10.34
C ASP A 61 -6.42 -10.73 -10.67
N GLU A 62 -5.80 -11.92 -10.65
CA GLU A 62 -4.38 -12.07 -10.94
C GLU A 62 -4.01 -11.52 -12.32
N ARG A 63 -4.88 -11.71 -13.31
CA ARG A 63 -4.58 -11.22 -14.66
C ARG A 63 -4.47 -9.70 -14.69
N THR A 64 -5.30 -9.03 -13.88
CA THR A 64 -5.25 -7.57 -13.76
C THR A 64 -3.92 -7.14 -13.17
N LEU A 65 -3.48 -7.78 -12.09
CA LEU A 65 -2.20 -7.45 -11.46
C LEU A 65 -1.04 -7.68 -12.41
N ARG A 66 -1.06 -8.77 -13.18
CA ARG A 66 -0.01 -9.04 -14.15
C ARG A 66 -0.02 -8.02 -15.28
N ALA A 67 -1.23 -7.62 -15.74
CA ALA A 67 -1.34 -6.62 -16.80
C ALA A 67 -0.80 -5.26 -16.37
N LEU A 68 -0.89 -4.96 -15.08
CA LEU A 68 -0.34 -3.72 -14.52
C LEU A 68 1.16 -3.80 -14.29
N GLY A 69 1.76 -4.98 -14.45
CA GLY A 69 3.19 -5.16 -14.21
C GLY A 69 3.57 -5.06 -12.75
N ILE A 70 2.66 -5.45 -11.86
CA ILE A 70 2.85 -5.28 -10.43
C ILE A 70 4.14 -5.95 -9.93
N GLU A 71 4.51 -7.08 -10.51
CA GLU A 71 5.72 -7.82 -10.09
C GLU A 71 7.01 -7.05 -10.35
N ASN A 72 6.94 -6.02 -11.17
CA ASN A 72 8.13 -5.21 -11.48
C ASN A 72 8.33 -4.02 -10.55
N PHE A 73 7.40 -3.79 -9.65
CA PHE A 73 7.51 -2.68 -8.69
C PHE A 73 8.40 -3.09 -7.51
N ASP A 74 9.13 -2.12 -6.98
CA ASP A 74 10.03 -2.37 -5.86
C ASP A 74 9.27 -2.70 -4.59
N VAL A 75 8.16 -1.98 -4.37
CA VAL A 75 7.32 -2.17 -3.18
C VAL A 75 5.86 -2.02 -3.60
N VAL A 76 5.03 -2.92 -3.12
CA VAL A 76 3.58 -2.82 -3.30
C VAL A 76 2.95 -2.61 -1.92
N ILE A 77 2.18 -1.56 -1.79
CA ILE A 77 1.49 -1.22 -0.56
C ILE A 77 0.00 -1.50 -0.74
N ILE A 78 -0.55 -2.34 0.09
CA ILE A 78 -1.97 -2.72 0.03
C ILE A 78 -2.70 -1.98 1.14
N GLY A 79 -3.45 -0.96 0.74
CA GLY A 79 -4.21 -0.13 1.66
C GLY A 79 -5.71 -0.41 1.66
N ILE A 80 -6.12 -1.58 1.17
CA ILE A 80 -7.53 -1.97 1.16
C ILE A 80 -8.01 -2.13 2.59
N ALA A 81 -9.02 -1.37 2.97
CA ALA A 81 -9.42 -1.28 4.37
C ALA A 81 -10.64 -2.11 4.72
N SER A 82 -11.72 -1.94 3.97
CA SER A 82 -13.02 -2.47 4.38
C SER A 82 -13.32 -3.86 3.85
N ASP A 83 -12.53 -4.36 2.91
CA ASP A 83 -12.74 -5.67 2.31
C ASP A 83 -11.57 -6.59 2.68
N LEU A 84 -11.76 -7.34 3.77
CA LEU A 84 -10.72 -8.23 4.27
C LEU A 84 -10.32 -9.28 3.24
N GLU A 85 -11.32 -9.86 2.58
CA GLU A 85 -11.05 -10.90 1.59
C GLU A 85 -10.23 -10.35 0.44
N ALA A 86 -10.60 -9.17 -0.06
CA ALA A 86 -9.87 -8.56 -1.16
C ALA A 86 -8.43 -8.26 -0.78
N SER A 87 -8.21 -7.77 0.44
CA SER A 87 -6.86 -7.43 0.89
C SER A 87 -5.98 -8.68 0.99
N VAL A 88 -6.53 -9.77 1.54
CA VAL A 88 -5.79 -11.01 1.69
C VAL A 88 -5.48 -11.64 0.34
N LEU A 89 -6.48 -11.69 -0.56
CA LEU A 89 -6.27 -12.22 -1.91
C LEU A 89 -5.22 -11.41 -2.68
N CYS A 90 -5.29 -10.09 -2.55
CA CYS A 90 -4.33 -9.24 -3.22
C CYS A 90 -2.91 -9.50 -2.72
N ALA A 91 -2.73 -9.60 -1.40
CA ALA A 91 -1.42 -9.89 -0.81
C ALA A 91 -0.88 -11.24 -1.27
N LEU A 92 -1.73 -12.27 -1.20
CA LEU A 92 -1.35 -13.61 -1.62
C LEU A 92 -0.92 -13.62 -3.09
N THR A 93 -1.73 -13.02 -3.96
CA THR A 93 -1.44 -13.01 -5.39
C THR A 93 -0.18 -12.23 -5.68
N CYS A 94 0.03 -11.09 -5.04
CA CYS A 94 1.26 -10.31 -5.23
C CYS A 94 2.50 -11.15 -4.92
N LYS A 95 2.46 -11.91 -3.83
CA LYS A 95 3.61 -12.75 -3.48
C LYS A 95 3.76 -13.91 -4.47
N GLU A 96 2.65 -14.50 -4.92
CA GLU A 96 2.72 -15.60 -5.88
C GLU A 96 3.29 -15.17 -7.23
N ILE A 97 3.01 -13.96 -7.67
CA ILE A 97 3.55 -13.48 -8.95
C ILE A 97 4.94 -12.88 -8.82
N GLY A 98 5.50 -12.84 -7.62
CA GLY A 98 6.90 -12.49 -7.44
C GLY A 98 7.22 -11.08 -6.98
N VAL A 99 6.25 -10.37 -6.40
CA VAL A 99 6.53 -9.04 -5.84
C VAL A 99 7.56 -9.18 -4.72
N LYS A 100 8.60 -8.37 -4.77
CA LYS A 100 9.70 -8.48 -3.81
C LYS A 100 9.31 -8.06 -2.40
N LYS A 101 8.57 -6.97 -2.28
CA LYS A 101 8.18 -6.49 -0.96
C LYS A 101 6.73 -6.05 -0.97
N VAL A 102 5.93 -6.68 -0.12
CA VAL A 102 4.51 -6.35 0.05
C VAL A 102 4.30 -5.82 1.47
N ILE A 103 3.78 -4.61 1.55
CA ILE A 103 3.39 -3.99 2.82
C ILE A 103 1.88 -3.88 2.81
N ALA A 104 1.22 -4.34 3.86
CA ALA A 104 -0.23 -4.33 3.91
C ALA A 104 -0.73 -3.64 5.16
N LYS A 105 -1.88 -2.98 5.03
CA LYS A 105 -2.59 -2.40 6.16
C LYS A 105 -3.58 -3.43 6.68
N ALA A 106 -3.62 -3.60 7.99
CA ALA A 106 -4.60 -4.48 8.63
C ALA A 106 -5.56 -3.67 9.49
N GLU A 107 -6.77 -4.20 9.67
CA GLU A 107 -7.79 -3.55 10.50
C GLU A 107 -7.67 -3.92 11.96
N ASN A 108 -7.09 -5.10 12.25
CA ASN A 108 -6.95 -5.61 13.61
C ASN A 108 -5.87 -6.69 13.63
N LEU A 109 -5.58 -7.19 14.83
CA LEU A 109 -4.50 -8.17 15.01
C LEU A 109 -4.76 -9.48 14.27
N LYS A 110 -6.02 -9.92 14.19
CA LYS A 110 -6.34 -11.15 13.48
C LYS A 110 -6.11 -10.99 11.98
N HIS A 111 -6.53 -9.87 11.42
CA HIS A 111 -6.29 -9.55 10.01
C HIS A 111 -4.79 -9.50 9.72
N LYS A 112 -4.04 -8.88 10.63
CA LYS A 112 -2.58 -8.82 10.50
C LYS A 112 -1.98 -10.20 10.44
N MET A 113 -2.42 -11.10 11.31
CA MET A 113 -1.90 -12.47 11.35
C MET A 113 -2.14 -13.18 10.02
N VAL A 114 -3.34 -13.02 9.46
CA VAL A 114 -3.65 -13.66 8.17
C VAL A 114 -2.78 -13.09 7.06
N LEU A 115 -2.63 -11.77 7.03
CA LEU A 115 -1.79 -11.14 6.01
C LEU A 115 -0.35 -11.61 6.08
N GLU A 116 0.18 -11.74 7.29
CA GLU A 116 1.55 -12.25 7.47
C GLU A 116 1.66 -13.69 6.99
N ARG A 117 0.65 -14.50 7.24
CA ARG A 117 0.69 -15.90 6.84
C ARG A 117 0.58 -16.11 5.35
N VAL A 118 -0.07 -15.20 4.62
CA VAL A 118 -0.12 -15.32 3.16
C VAL A 118 1.10 -14.68 2.50
N GLY A 119 2.03 -14.14 3.29
CA GLY A 119 3.32 -13.71 2.75
C GLY A 119 3.62 -12.23 2.77
N ALA A 120 2.73 -11.39 3.33
CA ALA A 120 3.05 -9.97 3.42
C ALA A 120 4.34 -9.80 4.21
N ASP A 121 5.22 -8.97 3.70
CA ASP A 121 6.55 -8.78 4.31
C ASP A 121 6.48 -7.86 5.53
N GLU A 122 5.53 -6.95 5.52
CA GLU A 122 5.31 -6.02 6.62
C GLU A 122 3.83 -5.73 6.71
N VAL A 123 3.27 -5.72 7.92
CA VAL A 123 1.86 -5.37 8.12
C VAL A 123 1.77 -4.30 9.19
N VAL A 124 1.00 -3.26 8.90
CA VAL A 124 0.79 -2.16 9.84
C VAL A 124 -0.68 -2.07 10.22
N ILE A 125 -0.95 -1.62 11.43
CA ILE A 125 -2.30 -1.29 11.90
C ILE A 125 -2.22 0.18 12.31
N PRO A 126 -2.48 1.11 11.37
CA PRO A 126 -2.16 2.53 11.60
C PRO A 126 -2.81 3.14 12.83
N GLU A 127 -4.07 2.85 13.07
CA GLU A 127 -4.76 3.45 14.21
C GLU A 127 -4.20 2.94 15.53
N MET A 128 -3.89 1.64 15.61
CA MET A 128 -3.33 1.06 16.83
C MET A 128 -1.93 1.62 17.07
N GLU A 129 -1.11 1.68 16.03
CA GLU A 129 0.26 2.19 16.15
C GLU A 129 0.27 3.66 16.55
N MET A 130 -0.59 4.46 15.95
CA MET A 130 -0.68 5.89 16.30
C MET A 130 -1.24 6.06 17.70
N GLY A 131 -2.22 5.22 18.10
CA GLY A 131 -2.78 5.27 19.44
C GLY A 131 -1.73 4.94 20.49
N GLU A 132 -0.90 3.94 20.23
CA GLU A 132 0.19 3.59 21.15
C GLU A 132 1.19 4.73 21.30
N LYS A 133 1.55 5.36 20.18
CA LYS A 133 2.45 6.52 20.21
C LYS A 133 1.85 7.67 21.01
N MET A 134 0.59 7.96 20.79
CA MET A 134 -0.07 9.06 21.49
C MET A 134 -0.15 8.78 22.99
N GLY A 135 -0.56 7.54 23.34
CA GLY A 135 -0.65 7.15 24.75
C GLY A 135 0.69 7.24 25.45
N ALA A 136 1.75 6.72 24.82
CA ALA A 136 3.09 6.75 25.40
C ALA A 136 3.57 8.18 25.59
N ARG A 137 3.31 9.06 24.62
CA ARG A 137 3.72 10.45 24.72
C ARG A 137 2.99 11.17 25.86
N LEU A 138 1.70 10.90 26.02
CA LEU A 138 0.90 11.56 27.07
C LEU A 138 1.26 11.05 28.46
N ALA A 139 1.59 9.76 28.57
CA ALA A 139 1.99 9.17 29.84
C ALA A 139 3.38 9.66 30.28
N ASN A 140 4.18 10.11 29.35
CA ASN A 140 5.55 10.53 29.58
C ASN A 140 5.77 11.89 28.93
N PRO A 141 5.16 12.96 29.47
CA PRO A 141 5.09 14.24 28.77
C PRO A 141 6.42 14.98 28.63
N LEU A 142 7.47 14.49 29.23
CA LEU A 142 8.77 15.09 29.03
C LEU A 142 9.42 14.53 27.78
#